data_afea24efe1e36c8e05ae2150de68732e
#
_entry.id   afea24efe1e36c8e05ae2150de68732e
#
_cell.length_a   1.000
_cell.length_b   1.000
_cell.length_c   1.000
_cell.angle_alpha   90.00
_cell.angle_beta   90.00
_cell.angle_gamma   90.00
#
_symmetry.space_group_name_H-M   'P 1'
#
loop_
_entity.id
_entity.type
_entity.pdbx_description
1 polymer ?
#
loop_
_entity_poly.entity_id
_entity_poly.type
_entity_poly.pdbx_seq_one_letter_code
_entity_poly.pdbx_strand_id
1 'polypeptide(L)'
;YSYSLLNALGVTKGISSIIAAKVNLKPTEYLSVLKGIELTCLRHNFSGKDQKALEDVFTRAIREIHLKNLSSIKKELKNSDAWKNSQTIKSGFINRGKISNKLSKHILLRIHIDEFLEEISSNWDYDQIQLEHVMPISPNISGTYIKLKDKDKDNYELYCGMIGNHILLSAKLNNKLKNADFTLKKNGFKNKQNKFISGYKDKTFKCSSFIQKNTNWLYADIAKRQVELANLLLKLDF
;
A
#
# COMPACT_ATOMS: atom_id res chain seq x y z
N TYR A 1 10.40 9.74 -1.77
CA TYR A 1 10.44 8.44 -2.49
C TYR A 1 11.50 7.50 -1.92
N SER A 2 12.81 7.84 -2.01
CA SER A 2 13.91 6.96 -1.59
C SER A 2 13.78 6.50 -0.12
N TYR A 3 13.39 7.41 0.77
CA TYR A 3 13.18 7.08 2.19
C TYR A 3 12.00 6.12 2.39
N SER A 4 10.89 6.35 1.71
CA SER A 4 9.70 5.48 1.75
C SER A 4 10.04 4.08 1.21
N LEU A 5 10.78 4.00 0.12
CA LEU A 5 11.26 2.76 -0.47
C LEU A 5 12.10 1.94 0.52
N LEU A 6 13.11 2.56 1.10
CA LEU A 6 14.03 1.89 2.02
C LEU A 6 13.35 1.41 3.29
N ASN A 7 12.46 2.22 3.85
CA ASN A 7 11.77 1.89 5.10
C ASN A 7 10.61 0.91 4.94
N ALA A 8 9.83 1.04 3.86
CA ALA A 8 8.62 0.24 3.69
C ALA A 8 8.89 -1.13 3.07
N LEU A 9 9.84 -1.19 2.12
CA LEU A 9 10.14 -2.40 1.36
C LEU A 9 11.31 -3.20 1.93
N GLY A 10 12.06 -2.64 2.88
CA GLY A 10 13.29 -3.27 3.40
C GLY A 10 14.34 -3.48 2.30
N VAL A 11 14.36 -2.62 1.29
CA VAL A 11 15.16 -2.79 0.08
C VAL A 11 16.59 -2.31 0.31
N THR A 12 17.39 -3.14 0.95
CA THR A 12 18.85 -2.95 0.96
C THR A 12 19.49 -3.24 -0.39
N LYS A 13 18.94 -4.19 -1.14
CA LYS A 13 19.50 -4.69 -2.41
C LYS A 13 19.41 -3.69 -3.57
N GLY A 14 18.42 -2.81 -3.58
CA GLY A 14 18.27 -1.77 -4.61
C GLY A 14 19.11 -0.50 -4.39
N ILE A 15 19.76 -0.34 -3.23
CA ILE A 15 20.48 0.89 -2.86
C ILE A 15 21.58 1.21 -3.88
N SER A 16 22.39 0.23 -4.25
CA SER A 16 23.48 0.41 -5.23
C SER A 16 22.96 0.93 -6.57
N SER A 17 21.80 0.39 -7.05
CA SER A 17 21.17 0.86 -8.29
C SER A 17 20.65 2.29 -8.17
N ILE A 18 20.10 2.66 -7.01
CA ILE A 18 19.61 4.03 -6.72
C ILE A 18 20.78 5.01 -6.72
N ILE A 19 21.89 4.67 -6.07
CA ILE A 19 23.10 5.51 -6.03
C ILE A 19 23.68 5.64 -7.44
N ALA A 20 23.87 4.53 -8.16
CA ALA A 20 24.38 4.54 -9.53
C ALA A 20 23.50 5.41 -10.44
N ALA A 21 22.18 5.29 -10.36
CA ALA A 21 21.25 6.10 -11.14
C ALA A 21 21.33 7.58 -10.79
N LYS A 22 21.45 7.92 -9.50
CA LYS A 22 21.59 9.31 -9.05
C LYS A 22 22.85 10.00 -9.57
N VAL A 23 23.96 9.26 -9.66
CA VAL A 23 25.26 9.79 -10.11
C VAL A 23 25.34 9.91 -11.63
N ASN A 24 24.74 8.97 -12.37
CA ASN A 24 24.97 8.82 -13.82
C ASN A 24 23.86 9.38 -14.71
N LEU A 25 22.62 9.55 -14.19
CA LEU A 25 21.47 9.92 -15.00
C LEU A 25 21.01 11.37 -14.76
N LYS A 26 20.33 11.94 -15.73
CA LYS A 26 19.64 13.24 -15.58
C LYS A 26 18.52 13.14 -14.55
N PRO A 27 18.10 14.23 -13.89
CA PRO A 27 17.07 14.19 -12.84
C PRO A 27 15.78 13.48 -13.24
N THR A 28 15.27 13.72 -14.45
CA THR A 28 14.04 13.10 -14.96
C THR A 28 14.21 11.60 -15.19
N GLU A 29 15.33 11.19 -15.77
CA GLU A 29 15.70 9.79 -16.00
C GLU A 29 15.89 9.05 -14.66
N TYR A 30 16.56 9.69 -13.71
CA TYR A 30 16.74 9.19 -12.36
C TYR A 30 15.39 8.91 -11.68
N LEU A 31 14.44 9.85 -11.75
CA LEU A 31 13.11 9.65 -11.17
C LEU A 31 12.36 8.48 -11.81
N SER A 32 12.45 8.31 -13.12
CA SER A 32 11.85 7.18 -13.83
C SER A 32 12.48 5.84 -13.36
N VAL A 33 13.81 5.77 -13.30
CA VAL A 33 14.51 4.57 -12.83
C VAL A 33 14.20 4.27 -11.37
N LEU A 34 14.17 5.29 -10.51
CA LEU A 34 13.80 5.14 -9.11
C LEU A 34 12.40 4.56 -8.94
N LYS A 35 11.43 5.05 -9.73
CA LYS A 35 10.07 4.48 -9.76
C LYS A 35 10.07 3.02 -10.23
N GLY A 36 10.88 2.71 -11.25
CA GLY A 36 11.03 1.34 -11.74
C GLY A 36 11.61 0.38 -10.72
N ILE A 37 12.64 0.80 -9.99
CA ILE A 37 13.22 0.02 -8.88
C ILE A 37 12.18 -0.20 -7.79
N GLU A 38 11.45 0.86 -7.39
CA GLU A 38 10.40 0.79 -6.40
C GLU A 38 9.33 -0.24 -6.77
N LEU A 39 8.77 -0.15 -7.98
CA LEU A 39 7.71 -1.03 -8.43
C LEU A 39 8.20 -2.48 -8.60
N THR A 40 9.44 -2.66 -9.03
CA THR A 40 10.05 -4.01 -9.14
C THR A 40 10.18 -4.65 -7.76
N CYS A 41 10.67 -3.92 -6.77
CA CYS A 41 10.72 -4.40 -5.38
C CYS A 41 9.33 -4.69 -4.81
N LEU A 42 8.38 -3.79 -5.06
CA LEU A 42 7.02 -3.93 -4.58
C LEU A 42 6.35 -5.20 -5.12
N ARG A 43 6.43 -5.43 -6.41
CA ARG A 43 5.92 -6.65 -7.06
C ARG A 43 6.67 -7.91 -6.62
N HIS A 44 8.00 -7.81 -6.45
CA HIS A 44 8.82 -8.94 -5.99
C HIS A 44 8.39 -9.48 -4.62
N ASN A 45 7.88 -8.63 -3.72
CA ASN A 45 7.34 -9.08 -2.42
C ASN A 45 6.21 -10.11 -2.55
N PHE A 46 5.55 -10.18 -3.70
CA PHE A 46 4.43 -11.08 -3.99
C PHE A 46 4.77 -12.16 -5.02
N SER A 47 6.04 -12.25 -5.47
CA SER A 47 6.47 -13.20 -6.49
C SER A 47 6.73 -14.60 -5.97
N GLY A 48 6.90 -14.77 -4.66
CA GLY A 48 7.37 -16.00 -4.05
C GLY A 48 8.85 -16.34 -4.35
N LYS A 49 9.58 -15.41 -4.99
CA LYS A 49 11.00 -15.58 -5.32
C LYS A 49 11.91 -15.09 -4.20
N ASP A 50 13.11 -15.61 -4.14
CA ASP A 50 14.13 -15.21 -3.19
C ASP A 50 14.75 -13.84 -3.52
N GLN A 51 15.51 -13.28 -2.58
CA GLN A 51 16.15 -11.97 -2.73
C GLN A 51 17.29 -12.00 -3.78
N LYS A 52 17.87 -13.16 -4.07
CA LYS A 52 18.92 -13.32 -5.08
C LYS A 52 18.40 -12.98 -6.47
N ALA A 53 17.17 -13.42 -6.80
CA ALA A 53 16.55 -13.08 -8.08
C ALA A 53 16.41 -11.57 -8.28
N LEU A 54 16.15 -10.80 -7.21
CA LEU A 54 16.09 -9.34 -7.24
C LEU A 54 17.49 -8.71 -7.39
N GLU A 55 18.51 -9.25 -6.70
CA GLU A 55 19.90 -8.80 -6.84
C GLU A 55 20.42 -8.93 -8.27
N ASP A 56 20.13 -10.06 -8.92
CA ASP A 56 20.54 -10.31 -10.31
C ASP A 56 19.92 -9.28 -11.28
N VAL A 57 18.65 -8.91 -11.06
CA VAL A 57 17.99 -7.86 -11.83
C VAL A 57 18.69 -6.51 -11.64
N PHE A 58 18.99 -6.13 -10.42
CA PHE A 58 19.62 -4.85 -10.12
C PHE A 58 21.07 -4.79 -10.61
N THR A 59 21.80 -5.90 -10.55
CA THR A 59 23.17 -5.99 -11.09
C THR A 59 23.19 -5.74 -12.60
N ARG A 60 22.22 -6.30 -13.35
CA ARG A 60 22.08 -6.01 -14.80
C ARG A 60 21.67 -4.56 -15.05
N ALA A 61 20.70 -4.04 -14.28
CA ALA A 61 20.26 -2.66 -14.39
C ALA A 61 21.40 -1.64 -14.12
N ILE A 62 22.29 -1.90 -13.14
CA ILE A 62 23.45 -1.04 -12.84
C ILE A 62 24.37 -0.92 -14.06
N ARG A 63 24.63 -2.02 -14.77
CA ARG A 63 25.45 -1.99 -15.99
C ARG A 63 24.88 -1.02 -17.02
N GLU A 64 23.58 -1.09 -17.27
CA GLU A 64 22.88 -0.21 -18.21
C GLU A 64 22.82 1.25 -17.72
N ILE A 65 22.74 1.46 -16.39
CA ILE A 65 22.83 2.79 -15.78
C ILE A 65 24.17 3.46 -16.08
N HIS A 66 25.29 2.72 -15.98
CA HIS A 66 26.61 3.25 -16.33
C HIS A 66 26.72 3.58 -17.81
N LEU A 67 26.06 2.85 -18.67
CA LEU A 67 25.98 3.14 -20.11
C LEU A 67 24.98 4.26 -20.43
N LYS A 68 24.25 4.79 -19.44
CA LYS A 68 23.22 5.83 -19.58
C LYS A 68 22.13 5.48 -20.58
N ASN A 69 21.83 4.19 -20.73
CA ASN A 69 20.83 3.69 -21.68
C ASN A 69 19.49 3.45 -20.96
N LEU A 70 18.64 4.48 -20.91
CA LEU A 70 17.37 4.45 -20.20
C LEU A 70 16.42 3.34 -20.70
N SER A 71 16.39 3.09 -22.00
CA SER A 71 15.53 2.04 -22.58
C SER A 71 15.96 0.64 -22.12
N SER A 72 17.27 0.37 -22.11
CA SER A 72 17.83 -0.88 -21.63
C SER A 72 17.65 -1.05 -20.11
N ILE A 73 17.81 0.02 -19.32
CA ILE A 73 17.53 -0.01 -17.88
C ILE A 73 16.07 -0.47 -17.63
N LYS A 74 15.11 0.16 -18.32
CA LYS A 74 13.70 -0.20 -18.21
C LYS A 74 13.44 -1.64 -18.65
N LYS A 75 14.07 -2.08 -19.72
CA LYS A 75 13.97 -3.44 -20.22
C LYS A 75 14.49 -4.45 -19.19
N GLU A 76 15.64 -4.21 -18.56
CA GLU A 76 16.19 -5.10 -17.54
C GLU A 76 15.28 -5.21 -16.32
N LEU A 77 14.75 -4.10 -15.81
CA LEU A 77 13.78 -4.12 -14.70
C LEU A 77 12.52 -4.91 -15.08
N LYS A 78 11.94 -4.65 -16.25
CA LYS A 78 10.73 -5.33 -16.74
C LYS A 78 10.96 -6.79 -17.13
N ASN A 79 12.21 -7.19 -17.35
CA ASN A 79 12.57 -8.55 -17.67
C ASN A 79 12.62 -9.50 -16.43
N SER A 80 12.34 -8.96 -15.23
CA SER A 80 12.27 -9.74 -13.99
C SER A 80 10.97 -10.53 -13.85
N ASP A 81 10.98 -11.58 -13.02
CA ASP A 81 9.77 -12.33 -12.64
C ASP A 81 8.68 -11.45 -12.04
N ALA A 82 9.07 -10.36 -11.36
CA ALA A 82 8.16 -9.38 -10.79
C ALA A 82 7.27 -8.69 -11.86
N TRP A 83 7.69 -8.69 -13.12
CA TRP A 83 6.94 -8.08 -14.22
C TRP A 83 6.34 -9.11 -15.18
N LYS A 84 7.05 -10.20 -15.44
CA LYS A 84 6.63 -11.24 -16.41
C LYS A 84 5.48 -12.10 -15.89
N ASN A 85 5.42 -12.36 -14.60
CA ASN A 85 4.50 -13.31 -13.98
C ASN A 85 3.36 -12.62 -13.22
N SER A 86 2.60 -11.75 -13.91
CA SER A 86 1.53 -10.95 -13.31
C SER A 86 0.48 -11.79 -12.56
N GLN A 87 0.15 -12.99 -13.05
CA GLN A 87 -0.78 -13.89 -12.36
C GLN A 87 -0.22 -14.40 -11.03
N THR A 88 1.06 -14.76 -10.98
CA THR A 88 1.73 -15.18 -9.74
C THR A 88 1.75 -14.01 -8.73
N ILE A 89 2.08 -12.79 -9.18
CA ILE A 89 2.05 -11.60 -8.33
C ILE A 89 0.66 -11.35 -7.79
N LYS A 90 -0.37 -11.43 -8.65
CA LYS A 90 -1.77 -11.28 -8.25
C LYS A 90 -2.17 -12.30 -7.18
N SER A 91 -1.88 -13.58 -7.43
CA SER A 91 -2.19 -14.66 -6.48
C SER A 91 -1.42 -14.48 -5.17
N GLY A 92 -0.13 -14.14 -5.24
CA GLY A 92 0.69 -13.86 -4.05
C GLY A 92 0.16 -12.68 -3.23
N PHE A 93 -0.35 -11.63 -3.89
CA PHE A 93 -0.97 -10.49 -3.22
C PHE A 93 -2.31 -10.87 -2.56
N ILE A 94 -3.19 -11.57 -3.31
CA ILE A 94 -4.52 -11.96 -2.82
C ILE A 94 -4.41 -12.91 -1.63
N ASN A 95 -3.50 -13.89 -1.71
CA ASN A 95 -3.30 -14.90 -0.68
C ASN A 95 -2.39 -14.41 0.47
N ARG A 96 -1.85 -13.20 0.38
CA ARG A 96 -1.09 -12.61 1.45
C ARG A 96 -2.03 -12.26 2.59
N GLY A 97 -1.91 -12.99 3.68
CA GLY A 97 -2.65 -12.72 4.90
C GLY A 97 -2.18 -11.40 5.55
N LYS A 98 -1.65 -11.49 6.74
CA LYS A 98 -1.14 -10.31 7.46
C LYS A 98 0.04 -9.67 6.71
N ILE A 99 -0.04 -8.34 6.54
CA ILE A 99 1.00 -7.50 5.94
C ILE A 99 1.43 -6.42 6.94
N SER A 100 2.69 -6.00 6.91
CA SER A 100 3.15 -4.94 7.81
C SER A 100 2.47 -3.60 7.49
N ASN A 101 2.19 -2.80 8.53
CA ASN A 101 1.56 -1.49 8.37
C ASN A 101 2.37 -0.56 7.46
N LYS A 102 3.71 -0.64 7.51
CA LYS A 102 4.60 0.15 6.65
C LYS A 102 4.42 -0.21 5.18
N LEU A 103 4.45 -1.51 4.86
CA LEU A 103 4.28 -1.98 3.48
C LEU A 103 2.86 -1.69 2.98
N SER A 104 1.84 -1.90 3.80
CA SER A 104 0.46 -1.59 3.45
C SER A 104 0.26 -0.09 3.16
N LYS A 105 0.79 0.79 4.02
CA LYS A 105 0.74 2.24 3.80
C LYS A 105 1.43 2.63 2.49
N HIS A 106 2.60 2.04 2.21
CA HIS A 106 3.35 2.31 0.98
C HIS A 106 2.57 1.90 -0.28
N ILE A 107 2.01 0.69 -0.30
CA ILE A 107 1.19 0.19 -1.42
C ILE A 107 -0.01 1.11 -1.67
N LEU A 108 -0.76 1.43 -0.63
CA LEU A 108 -1.94 2.28 -0.74
C LEU A 108 -1.60 3.69 -1.21
N LEU A 109 -0.50 4.27 -0.72
CA LEU A 109 0.00 5.57 -1.19
C LEU A 109 0.43 5.50 -2.66
N ARG A 110 1.12 4.43 -3.06
CA ARG A 110 1.57 4.28 -4.45
C ARG A 110 0.39 4.17 -5.40
N ILE A 111 -0.61 3.36 -5.07
CA ILE A 111 -1.86 3.27 -5.84
C ILE A 111 -2.56 4.62 -5.88
N HIS A 112 -2.64 5.33 -4.74
CA HIS A 112 -3.29 6.63 -4.68
C HIS A 112 -2.58 7.67 -5.55
N ILE A 113 -1.26 7.72 -5.51
CA ILE A 113 -0.46 8.66 -6.32
C ILE A 113 -0.67 8.42 -7.83
N ASP A 114 -0.74 7.17 -8.28
CA ASP A 114 -0.89 6.86 -9.71
C ASP A 114 -2.33 7.08 -10.23
N GLU A 115 -3.33 6.75 -9.41
CA GLU A 115 -4.75 6.81 -9.83
C GLU A 115 -5.40 8.20 -9.56
N PHE A 116 -4.84 8.99 -8.63
CA PHE A 116 -5.46 10.21 -8.14
C PHE A 116 -4.46 11.36 -7.96
N LEU A 117 -3.59 11.55 -8.96
CA LEU A 117 -2.53 12.58 -8.96
C LEU A 117 -3.05 13.99 -8.58
N GLU A 118 -4.27 14.32 -8.94
CA GLU A 118 -4.90 15.62 -8.68
C GLU A 118 -5.16 15.90 -7.20
N GLU A 119 -5.23 14.86 -6.36
CA GLU A 119 -5.42 15.03 -4.91
C GLU A 119 -4.12 15.30 -4.15
N ILE A 120 -2.97 15.16 -4.80
CA ILE A 120 -1.68 15.38 -4.16
C ILE A 120 -1.35 16.87 -4.22
N SER A 121 -1.65 17.58 -3.15
CA SER A 121 -1.12 18.92 -2.97
C SER A 121 0.38 18.87 -2.67
N SER A 122 1.13 19.89 -3.09
CA SER A 122 2.55 20.08 -2.78
C SER A 122 2.89 20.07 -1.28
N ASN A 123 1.88 20.17 -0.43
CA ASN A 123 1.96 20.23 1.03
C ASN A 123 1.62 18.91 1.73
N TRP A 124 1.59 17.78 1.01
CA TRP A 124 1.34 16.49 1.63
C TRP A 124 2.54 16.04 2.46
N ASP A 125 2.35 16.05 3.77
CA ASP A 125 3.29 15.47 4.73
C ASP A 125 2.99 13.98 4.89
N TYR A 126 3.92 13.13 4.47
CA TYR A 126 3.82 11.66 4.62
C TYR A 126 3.53 11.25 6.07
N ASP A 127 4.05 11.99 7.05
CA ASP A 127 3.90 11.66 8.46
C ASP A 127 2.48 12.00 8.98
N GLN A 128 1.78 12.91 8.31
CA GLN A 128 0.39 13.25 8.62
C GLN A 128 -0.63 12.25 8.06
N ILE A 129 -0.19 11.32 7.22
CA ILE A 129 -1.02 10.24 6.70
C ILE A 129 -0.79 8.99 7.53
N GLN A 130 -1.86 8.40 8.02
CA GLN A 130 -1.83 7.16 8.80
C GLN A 130 -2.62 6.05 8.14
N LEU A 131 -2.21 4.81 8.43
CA LEU A 131 -2.96 3.61 8.09
C LEU A 131 -4.07 3.43 9.11
N GLU A 132 -5.29 3.28 8.63
CA GLU A 132 -6.48 2.97 9.43
C GLU A 132 -6.94 1.55 9.13
N HIS A 133 -7.30 0.81 10.17
CA HIS A 133 -7.94 -0.50 10.09
C HIS A 133 -9.45 -0.30 10.13
N VAL A 134 -10.14 -0.53 9.02
CA VAL A 134 -11.61 -0.36 8.93
C VAL A 134 -12.30 -1.29 9.90
N MET A 135 -12.00 -2.60 9.87
CA MET A 135 -12.29 -3.54 10.94
C MET A 135 -11.20 -3.41 12.00
N PRO A 136 -11.50 -2.95 13.23
CA PRO A 136 -10.49 -2.56 14.22
C PRO A 136 -9.76 -3.77 14.80
N ILE A 137 -8.46 -3.65 15.09
CA ILE A 137 -7.66 -4.70 15.74
C ILE A 137 -8.19 -5.02 17.15
N SER A 138 -8.59 -3.98 17.88
CA SER A 138 -9.13 -4.09 19.24
C SER A 138 -10.54 -3.50 19.28
N PRO A 139 -11.58 -4.29 18.90
CA PRO A 139 -12.95 -3.80 18.85
C PRO A 139 -13.49 -3.39 20.21
N ASN A 140 -14.44 -2.44 20.23
CA ASN A 140 -15.13 -2.04 21.44
C ASN A 140 -15.98 -3.20 21.97
N ILE A 141 -16.06 -3.35 23.30
CA ILE A 141 -16.74 -4.44 24.02
C ILE A 141 -18.25 -4.54 23.62
N SER A 142 -18.89 -3.42 23.30
CA SER A 142 -20.30 -3.38 22.93
C SER A 142 -20.57 -3.39 21.40
N GLY A 143 -19.51 -3.52 20.59
CA GLY A 143 -19.61 -3.41 19.16
C GLY A 143 -19.93 -4.72 18.43
N THR A 144 -20.24 -4.61 17.13
CA THR A 144 -20.46 -5.76 16.26
C THR A 144 -19.20 -6.63 16.13
N TYR A 145 -18.03 -5.99 16.06
CA TYR A 145 -16.78 -6.69 15.81
C TYR A 145 -16.27 -7.52 16.98
N ILE A 146 -16.66 -7.23 18.21
CA ILE A 146 -16.27 -8.07 19.36
C ILE A 146 -16.90 -9.46 19.25
N LYS A 147 -18.17 -9.52 18.88
CA LYS A 147 -18.87 -10.80 18.68
C LYS A 147 -18.25 -11.63 17.55
N LEU A 148 -17.81 -10.95 16.50
CA LEU A 148 -17.13 -11.60 15.38
C LEU A 148 -15.77 -12.16 15.80
N LYS A 149 -15.01 -11.41 16.61
CA LYS A 149 -13.72 -11.81 17.13
C LYS A 149 -13.85 -12.96 18.15
N ASP A 150 -14.84 -12.92 19.02
CA ASP A 150 -15.09 -13.97 20.03
C ASP A 150 -15.52 -15.29 19.36
N LYS A 151 -16.22 -15.20 18.23
CA LYS A 151 -16.65 -16.39 17.46
C LYS A 151 -15.49 -17.09 16.77
N ASP A 152 -14.53 -16.32 16.19
CA ASP A 152 -13.42 -16.85 15.39
C ASP A 152 -12.26 -15.84 15.43
N LYS A 153 -11.43 -15.97 16.45
CA LYS A 153 -10.32 -15.07 16.70
C LYS A 153 -9.26 -15.12 15.61
N ASP A 154 -8.93 -16.30 15.11
CA ASP A 154 -7.84 -16.48 14.15
C ASP A 154 -8.20 -15.85 12.79
N ASN A 155 -9.40 -16.09 12.29
CA ASN A 155 -9.89 -15.42 11.09
C ASN A 155 -10.02 -13.91 11.31
N TYR A 156 -10.50 -13.49 12.48
CA TYR A 156 -10.58 -12.06 12.78
C TYR A 156 -9.21 -11.38 12.67
N GLU A 157 -8.17 -11.94 13.29
CA GLU A 157 -6.81 -11.39 13.26
C GLU A 157 -6.19 -11.46 11.86
N LEU A 158 -6.46 -12.52 11.10
CA LEU A 158 -6.04 -12.65 9.71
C LEU A 158 -6.61 -11.50 8.87
N TYR A 159 -7.92 -11.33 8.86
CA TYR A 159 -8.59 -10.31 8.05
C TYR A 159 -8.29 -8.89 8.51
N CYS A 160 -8.10 -8.65 9.81
CA CYS A 160 -7.61 -7.37 10.30
C CYS A 160 -6.24 -6.99 9.70
N GLY A 161 -5.36 -7.96 9.53
CA GLY A 161 -4.01 -7.75 8.98
C GLY A 161 -3.91 -7.67 7.46
N MET A 162 -4.97 -7.98 6.73
CA MET A 162 -5.00 -7.92 5.27
C MET A 162 -5.04 -6.48 4.77
N ILE A 163 -4.33 -6.17 3.68
CA ILE A 163 -4.36 -4.82 3.09
C ILE A 163 -5.76 -4.42 2.62
N GLY A 164 -6.61 -5.39 2.28
CA GLY A 164 -8.03 -5.16 1.99
C GLY A 164 -8.77 -4.44 3.12
N ASN A 165 -8.36 -4.62 4.37
CA ASN A 165 -8.91 -3.94 5.54
C ASN A 165 -8.33 -2.54 5.80
N HIS A 166 -7.32 -2.11 5.06
CA HIS A 166 -6.57 -0.89 5.35
C HIS A 166 -6.96 0.26 4.43
N ILE A 167 -7.05 1.47 4.98
CA ILE A 167 -7.22 2.71 4.23
C ILE A 167 -6.25 3.78 4.72
N LEU A 168 -6.10 4.84 3.91
CA LEU A 168 -5.33 6.01 4.30
C LEU A 168 -6.25 7.07 4.89
N LEU A 169 -5.86 7.63 6.03
CA LEU A 169 -6.53 8.76 6.67
C LEU A 169 -5.51 9.79 7.15
N SER A 170 -5.97 11.02 7.39
CA SER A 170 -5.18 11.98 8.16
C SER A 170 -5.00 11.48 9.60
N ALA A 171 -3.83 11.70 10.18
CA ALA A 171 -3.53 11.36 11.58
C ALA A 171 -4.59 11.92 12.55
N LYS A 172 -5.03 13.15 12.30
CA LYS A 172 -6.07 13.82 13.10
C LYS A 172 -7.40 13.07 13.10
N LEU A 173 -7.83 12.55 11.95
CA LEU A 173 -9.09 11.81 11.84
C LEU A 173 -8.93 10.40 12.42
N ASN A 174 -7.85 9.70 12.09
CA ASN A 174 -7.57 8.36 12.59
C ASN A 174 -7.58 8.31 14.12
N ASN A 175 -6.90 9.25 14.78
CA ASN A 175 -6.86 9.37 16.25
C ASN A 175 -8.23 9.60 16.88
N LYS A 176 -9.22 10.13 16.15
CA LYS A 176 -10.58 10.34 16.64
C LYS A 176 -11.49 9.14 16.44
N LEU A 177 -11.35 8.43 15.34
CA LEU A 177 -12.17 7.26 14.99
C LEU A 177 -11.80 6.03 15.82
N LYS A 178 -10.51 5.83 16.10
CA LYS A 178 -10.00 4.72 16.93
C LYS A 178 -10.64 3.37 16.56
N ASN A 179 -11.12 2.65 17.57
CA ASN A 179 -11.71 1.32 17.48
C ASN A 179 -13.24 1.31 17.31
N ALA A 180 -13.83 2.41 16.83
CA ALA A 180 -15.26 2.48 16.59
C ALA A 180 -15.72 1.46 15.54
N ASP A 181 -16.98 1.05 15.61
CA ASP A 181 -17.60 0.19 14.59
C ASP A 181 -17.69 0.89 13.23
N PHE A 182 -17.77 0.10 12.16
CA PHE A 182 -17.77 0.60 10.78
C PHE A 182 -18.80 1.70 10.52
N THR A 183 -20.03 1.50 10.99
CA THR A 183 -21.11 2.48 10.80
C THR A 183 -20.76 3.84 11.41
N LEU A 184 -20.17 3.84 12.60
CA LEU A 184 -19.72 5.05 13.28
C LEU A 184 -18.52 5.68 12.55
N LYS A 185 -17.54 4.87 12.14
CA LYS A 185 -16.41 5.33 11.34
C LYS A 185 -16.85 5.92 10.01
N LYS A 186 -17.85 5.31 9.35
CA LYS A 186 -18.36 5.76 8.06
C LYS A 186 -19.12 7.09 8.16
N ASN A 187 -20.06 7.17 9.08
CA ASN A 187 -21.02 8.29 9.15
C ASN A 187 -20.57 9.42 10.12
N GLY A 188 -19.58 9.14 10.96
CA GLY A 188 -19.24 10.01 12.09
C GLY A 188 -20.14 9.76 13.29
N PHE A 189 -19.79 10.34 14.42
CA PHE A 189 -20.53 10.21 15.68
C PHE A 189 -20.21 11.36 16.63
N LYS A 190 -21.06 11.53 17.64
CA LYS A 190 -20.80 12.46 18.74
C LYS A 190 -19.97 11.77 19.82
N ASN A 191 -18.89 12.41 20.25
CA ASN A 191 -18.07 11.92 21.35
C ASN A 191 -18.73 12.21 22.72
N LYS A 192 -18.08 11.81 23.82
CA LYS A 192 -18.56 12.02 25.18
C LYS A 192 -18.80 13.51 25.55
N GLN A 193 -18.10 14.43 24.87
CA GLN A 193 -18.28 15.88 25.04
C GLN A 193 -19.34 16.45 24.07
N ASN A 194 -20.19 15.61 23.48
CA ASN A 194 -21.21 15.99 22.50
C ASN A 194 -20.67 16.68 21.23
N LYS A 195 -19.35 16.59 20.98
CA LYS A 195 -18.71 17.14 19.78
C LYS A 195 -18.79 16.14 18.65
N PHE A 196 -19.23 16.58 17.46
CA PHE A 196 -19.30 15.73 16.27
C PHE A 196 -17.90 15.42 15.74
N ILE A 197 -17.63 14.13 15.50
CA ILE A 197 -16.44 13.59 14.82
C ILE A 197 -16.87 13.16 13.43
N SER A 198 -16.28 13.77 12.40
CA SER A 198 -16.53 13.42 11.00
C SER A 198 -16.15 11.96 10.74
N GLY A 199 -16.90 11.31 9.86
CA GLY A 199 -16.60 9.96 9.40
C GLY A 199 -15.84 9.93 8.08
N TYR A 200 -15.75 8.73 7.49
CA TYR A 200 -15.11 8.51 6.21
C TYR A 200 -15.76 9.29 5.06
N LYS A 201 -17.08 9.55 5.13
CA LYS A 201 -17.80 10.26 4.08
C LYS A 201 -17.24 11.64 3.77
N ASP A 202 -16.70 12.30 4.77
CA ASP A 202 -16.32 13.70 4.65
C ASP A 202 -14.84 13.93 4.39
N LYS A 203 -13.99 12.92 4.65
CA LYS A 203 -12.53 13.17 4.76
C LYS A 203 -11.66 11.94 4.43
N THR A 204 -12.04 11.13 3.45
CA THR A 204 -11.15 10.05 2.96
C THR A 204 -10.47 10.43 1.66
N PHE A 205 -9.30 9.88 1.44
CA PHE A 205 -8.66 9.89 0.14
C PHE A 205 -9.51 9.14 -0.88
N LYS A 206 -9.56 9.58 -2.13
CA LYS A 206 -10.37 8.97 -3.19
C LYS A 206 -10.13 7.47 -3.36
N CYS A 207 -8.88 7.00 -3.22
CA CYS A 207 -8.57 5.56 -3.25
C CYS A 207 -9.28 4.74 -2.16
N SER A 208 -9.86 5.39 -1.17
CA SER A 208 -10.62 4.77 -0.08
C SER A 208 -12.13 5.03 -0.18
N SER A 209 -12.57 5.81 -1.16
CA SER A 209 -13.98 6.23 -1.28
C SER A 209 -14.96 5.08 -1.50
N PHE A 210 -14.49 3.96 -2.10
CA PHE A 210 -15.33 2.79 -2.37
C PHE A 210 -15.97 2.19 -1.09
N ILE A 211 -15.31 2.31 0.09
CA ILE A 211 -15.89 1.82 1.36
C ILE A 211 -17.15 2.58 1.77
N GLN A 212 -17.34 3.80 1.25
CA GLN A 212 -18.52 4.61 1.55
C GLN A 212 -19.82 3.99 1.00
N LYS A 213 -19.71 3.13 -0.03
CA LYS A 213 -20.86 2.43 -0.62
C LYS A 213 -21.32 1.23 0.21
N ASN A 214 -20.46 0.70 1.08
CA ASN A 214 -20.79 -0.48 1.88
C ASN A 214 -21.70 -0.11 3.06
N THR A 215 -22.64 -0.98 3.40
CA THR A 215 -23.50 -0.86 4.60
C THR A 215 -22.83 -1.45 5.83
N ASN A 216 -22.03 -2.48 5.63
CA ASN A 216 -21.20 -3.14 6.63
C ASN A 216 -19.78 -3.34 6.07
N TRP A 217 -18.87 -3.87 6.91
CA TRP A 217 -17.51 -4.18 6.52
C TRP A 217 -17.08 -5.47 7.21
N LEU A 218 -17.15 -6.58 6.47
CA LEU A 218 -16.90 -7.92 6.96
C LEU A 218 -15.83 -8.63 6.12
N TYR A 219 -15.55 -9.88 6.41
CA TYR A 219 -14.51 -10.67 5.75
C TYR A 219 -14.66 -10.70 4.21
N ALA A 220 -15.89 -10.84 3.71
CA ALA A 220 -16.14 -10.85 2.27
C ALA A 220 -15.81 -9.51 1.59
N ASP A 221 -16.10 -8.38 2.26
CA ASP A 221 -15.78 -7.03 1.76
C ASP A 221 -14.27 -6.81 1.72
N ILE A 222 -13.57 -7.28 2.77
CA ILE A 222 -12.10 -7.21 2.85
C ILE A 222 -11.46 -8.04 1.75
N ALA A 223 -11.93 -9.29 1.55
CA ALA A 223 -11.40 -10.17 0.51
C ALA A 223 -11.66 -9.60 -0.89
N LYS A 224 -12.85 -9.08 -1.16
CA LYS A 224 -13.19 -8.42 -2.44
C LYS A 224 -12.24 -7.27 -2.71
N ARG A 225 -12.03 -6.40 -1.73
CA ARG A 225 -11.11 -5.28 -1.87
C ARG A 225 -9.67 -5.70 -2.05
N GLN A 226 -9.23 -6.78 -1.41
CA GLN A 226 -7.89 -7.35 -1.63
C GLN A 226 -7.66 -7.64 -3.12
N VAL A 227 -8.66 -8.21 -3.80
CA VAL A 227 -8.61 -8.48 -5.25
C VAL A 227 -8.58 -7.19 -6.06
N GLU A 228 -9.36 -6.19 -5.71
CA GLU A 228 -9.38 -4.88 -6.38
C GLU A 228 -8.00 -4.19 -6.27
N LEU A 229 -7.40 -4.19 -5.07
CA LEU A 229 -6.07 -3.62 -4.85
C LEU A 229 -4.97 -4.39 -5.61
N ALA A 230 -5.09 -5.72 -5.72
CA ALA A 230 -4.17 -6.51 -6.54
C ALA A 230 -4.22 -6.09 -8.02
N ASN A 231 -5.43 -5.86 -8.56
CA ASN A 231 -5.59 -5.39 -9.93
C ASN A 231 -5.01 -3.98 -10.14
N LEU A 232 -5.18 -3.08 -9.17
CA LEU A 232 -4.60 -1.73 -9.22
C LEU A 232 -3.06 -1.80 -9.15
N LEU A 233 -2.49 -2.60 -8.26
CA LEU A 233 -1.06 -2.82 -8.19
C LEU A 233 -0.45 -3.26 -9.52
N LEU A 234 -1.14 -4.14 -10.25
CA LEU A 234 -0.66 -4.65 -11.54
C LEU A 234 -0.74 -3.63 -12.68
N LYS A 235 -1.55 -2.58 -12.54
CA LYS A 235 -1.61 -1.48 -13.52
C LYS A 235 -0.49 -0.45 -13.35
N LEU A 236 0.15 -0.39 -12.17
CA LEU A 236 1.23 0.55 -11.93
C LEU A 236 2.40 0.31 -12.89
N ASP A 237 2.89 1.37 -13.56
CA ASP A 237 4.01 1.33 -14.53
C ASP A 237 4.98 2.52 -14.35
N PHE A 238 6.15 2.51 -15.08
CA PHE A 238 7.21 3.52 -14.99
C PHE A 238 7.91 3.79 -16.33
#